data_63f8e1e66a90d94be45158244ba68d40
#
_entry.id   63f8e1e66a90d94be45158244ba68d40
#
_cell.length_a   1.000
_cell.length_b   1.000
_cell.length_c   1.000
_cell.angle_alpha   90.00
_cell.angle_beta   90.00
_cell.angle_gamma   90.00
#
_symmetry.space_group_name_H-M   'P 1'
#
loop_
_entity.id
_entity.type
_entity.pdbx_description
1 polymer ?
#
loop_
_entity_poly.entity_id
_entity_poly.type
_entity_poly.pdbx_seq_one_letter_code
_entity_poly.pdbx_strand_id
1 'polypeptide(L)'
;MAVVACNKFGPGDLSRVIAIEVIARDSLEEYDTLTPRARVLDGHGDSVAATVLWAAGDTAPILIVLDSLTGRTVANRLGQTGRLVALSRSYGITSNAVSIRTLAAADRLFATGATVDTVALSADSVSDSLQVEVADTIKSASGGDSLTVPLPGRPVVYSITYPVSSGPVTLVTNDSTHVLATSDTVTTSSGGIAFVKVRLLSAPVPDSVVIQAIARRRAVGDTVPGSPATFVVRFRP
;
A
#
# COMPACT_ATOMS: atom_id res chain seq x y z
N MET A 1 35.97 -6.80 -43.36
CA MET A 1 34.54 -7.20 -43.37
C MET A 1 33.75 -6.06 -42.74
N ALA A 2 33.15 -5.17 -43.54
CA ALA A 2 32.37 -4.03 -43.02
C ALA A 2 30.95 -4.52 -42.75
N VAL A 3 30.55 -4.45 -41.47
CA VAL A 3 29.18 -4.69 -41.08
C VAL A 3 28.38 -3.46 -41.50
N VAL A 4 27.62 -3.56 -42.61
CA VAL A 4 26.58 -2.60 -42.96
C VAL A 4 25.36 -2.95 -42.09
N ALA A 5 25.28 -2.41 -40.89
CA ALA A 5 24.11 -2.43 -40.07
C ALA A 5 23.44 -1.07 -40.10
N CYS A 6 22.15 -1.07 -40.49
CA CYS A 6 21.16 -0.02 -40.28
C CYS A 6 21.32 1.31 -41.02
N ASN A 7 20.93 1.31 -42.30
CA ASN A 7 20.51 2.55 -42.95
C ASN A 7 19.23 2.31 -43.76
N LYS A 8 18.13 1.95 -43.11
CA LYS A 8 16.82 1.79 -43.71
C LYS A 8 15.68 2.54 -42.98
N PHE A 9 16.01 3.46 -42.11
CA PHE A 9 15.01 4.36 -41.56
C PHE A 9 15.16 5.72 -42.25
N GLY A 10 14.35 5.95 -43.26
CA GLY A 10 14.20 7.29 -43.87
C GLY A 10 13.46 8.24 -42.89
N PRO A 11 13.53 9.58 -43.10
CA PRO A 11 12.82 10.56 -42.26
C PRO A 11 11.31 10.31 -42.15
N GLY A 12 10.69 9.60 -43.10
CA GLY A 12 9.28 9.22 -43.03
C GLY A 12 8.94 8.05 -42.08
N ASP A 13 9.96 7.31 -41.62
CA ASP A 13 9.74 6.15 -40.75
C ASP A 13 9.53 6.53 -39.27
N LEU A 14 9.86 7.77 -38.89
CA LEU A 14 9.68 8.27 -37.51
C LEU A 14 8.20 8.45 -37.12
N SER A 15 7.29 8.57 -38.09
CA SER A 15 5.85 8.57 -37.84
C SER A 15 5.27 7.16 -37.62
N ARG A 16 6.09 6.12 -37.78
CA ARG A 16 5.71 4.74 -37.54
C ARG A 16 5.65 4.45 -36.07
N VAL A 17 4.63 3.71 -35.65
CA VAL A 17 4.52 3.22 -34.27
C VAL A 17 5.68 2.25 -33.97
N ILE A 18 6.40 2.51 -32.88
CA ILE A 18 7.59 1.76 -32.47
C ILE A 18 7.50 1.16 -31.07
N ALA A 19 6.63 1.69 -30.21
CA ALA A 19 6.57 1.26 -28.80
C ALA A 19 5.16 1.37 -28.21
N ILE A 20 4.93 0.63 -27.15
CA ILE A 20 3.80 0.81 -26.23
C ILE A 20 4.39 1.06 -24.83
N GLU A 21 4.14 2.23 -24.28
CA GLU A 21 4.43 2.56 -22.89
C GLU A 21 3.27 2.09 -22.02
N VAL A 22 3.57 1.38 -20.94
CA VAL A 22 2.58 0.91 -19.98
C VAL A 22 2.79 1.62 -18.65
N ILE A 23 1.71 2.19 -18.10
CA ILE A 23 1.67 2.84 -16.80
C ILE A 23 0.71 2.04 -15.93
N ALA A 24 1.24 1.41 -14.89
CA ALA A 24 0.49 0.63 -13.92
C ALA A 24 1.10 0.78 -12.53
N ARG A 25 0.31 0.47 -11.49
CA ARG A 25 0.84 0.31 -10.14
C ARG A 25 1.75 -0.92 -10.10
N ASP A 26 2.74 -0.92 -9.21
CA ASP A 26 3.69 -2.01 -8.99
C ASP A 26 3.12 -3.15 -8.11
N SER A 27 1.96 -2.92 -7.50
CA SER A 27 1.32 -3.86 -6.59
C SER A 27 -0.20 -3.86 -6.70
N LEU A 28 -0.80 -5.01 -6.41
CA LEU A 28 -2.23 -5.27 -6.46
C LEU A 28 -2.62 -6.12 -5.25
N GLU A 29 -3.51 -5.60 -4.41
CA GLU A 29 -4.05 -6.36 -3.27
C GLU A 29 -5.11 -7.37 -3.72
N GLU A 30 -5.29 -8.40 -2.90
CA GLU A 30 -6.41 -9.32 -3.01
C GLU A 30 -7.74 -8.55 -2.98
N TYR A 31 -8.71 -9.00 -3.76
CA TYR A 31 -10.04 -8.35 -3.93
C TYR A 31 -10.04 -6.97 -4.58
N ASP A 32 -8.86 -6.41 -4.91
CA ASP A 32 -8.77 -5.15 -5.65
C ASP A 32 -8.70 -5.38 -7.15
N THR A 33 -8.95 -4.31 -7.90
CA THR A 33 -8.78 -4.28 -9.35
C THR A 33 -7.75 -3.24 -9.76
N LEU A 34 -6.89 -3.60 -10.69
CA LEU A 34 -5.98 -2.71 -11.37
C LEU A 34 -6.50 -2.42 -12.78
N THR A 35 -6.58 -1.16 -13.14
CA THR A 35 -6.81 -0.74 -14.53
C THR A 35 -5.58 0.03 -15.01
N PRO A 36 -4.71 -0.58 -15.82
CA PRO A 36 -3.50 0.05 -16.33
C PRO A 36 -3.85 1.06 -17.41
N ARG A 37 -2.87 1.89 -17.79
CA ARG A 37 -2.94 2.78 -18.94
C ARG A 37 -1.83 2.43 -19.92
N ALA A 38 -2.09 2.60 -21.21
CA ALA A 38 -1.10 2.45 -22.25
C ALA A 38 -1.07 3.66 -23.16
N ARG A 39 0.12 4.01 -23.64
CA ARG A 39 0.35 4.99 -24.70
C ARG A 39 1.10 4.30 -25.84
N VAL A 40 0.55 4.36 -27.02
CA VAL A 40 1.23 3.88 -28.24
C VAL A 40 2.04 5.04 -28.78
N LEU A 41 3.33 4.83 -29.01
CA LEU A 41 4.28 5.89 -29.36
C LEU A 41 4.86 5.66 -30.76
N ASP A 42 5.02 6.72 -31.52
CA ASP A 42 5.77 6.74 -32.78
C ASP A 42 7.26 6.96 -32.55
N GLY A 43 8.04 7.04 -33.63
CA GLY A 43 9.48 7.26 -33.59
C GLY A 43 9.90 8.64 -33.10
N HIS A 44 9.00 9.61 -32.98
CA HIS A 44 9.23 10.91 -32.34
C HIS A 44 8.92 10.88 -30.84
N GLY A 45 8.28 9.80 -30.35
CA GLY A 45 7.77 9.70 -28.99
C GLY A 45 6.38 10.31 -28.81
N ASP A 46 5.73 10.68 -29.90
CA ASP A 46 4.37 11.21 -29.87
C ASP A 46 3.33 10.12 -29.73
N SER A 47 2.22 10.45 -29.05
CA SER A 47 1.14 9.50 -28.79
C SER A 47 0.28 9.29 -30.02
N VAL A 48 0.14 8.05 -30.46
CA VAL A 48 -0.70 7.64 -31.61
C VAL A 48 -1.96 6.96 -31.10
N ALA A 49 -3.11 7.34 -31.65
CA ALA A 49 -4.38 6.68 -31.34
C ALA A 49 -4.38 5.25 -31.88
N ALA A 50 -4.50 4.28 -30.99
CA ALA A 50 -4.53 2.86 -31.32
C ALA A 50 -5.30 2.05 -30.28
N THR A 51 -5.94 0.98 -30.74
CA THR A 51 -6.54 0.00 -29.82
C THR A 51 -5.44 -0.86 -29.23
N VAL A 52 -5.43 -0.92 -27.89
CA VAL A 52 -4.54 -1.76 -27.11
C VAL A 52 -5.35 -2.87 -26.45
N LEU A 53 -4.83 -4.08 -26.51
CA LEU A 53 -5.36 -5.24 -25.81
C LEU A 53 -4.39 -5.65 -24.68
N TRP A 54 -4.94 -6.13 -23.60
CA TRP A 54 -4.20 -6.50 -22.42
C TRP A 54 -4.19 -8.02 -22.22
N ALA A 55 -3.07 -8.55 -21.75
CA ALA A 55 -2.92 -9.95 -21.44
C ALA A 55 -1.98 -10.17 -20.25
N ALA A 56 -2.20 -11.26 -19.51
CA ALA A 56 -1.22 -11.75 -18.54
C ALA A 56 -0.02 -12.35 -19.29
N GLY A 57 1.18 -11.98 -18.86
CA GLY A 57 2.43 -12.41 -19.48
C GLY A 57 3.02 -13.71 -18.89
N ASP A 58 2.32 -14.35 -17.95
CA ASP A 58 2.77 -15.56 -17.25
C ASP A 58 2.04 -16.80 -17.75
N THR A 59 2.78 -17.90 -17.92
CA THR A 59 2.23 -19.20 -18.32
C THR A 59 1.27 -19.77 -17.26
N ALA A 60 1.61 -19.59 -15.98
CA ALA A 60 0.71 -19.87 -14.86
C ALA A 60 0.16 -18.54 -14.34
N PRO A 61 -1.12 -18.21 -14.54
CA PRO A 61 -1.63 -16.88 -14.32
C PRO A 61 -1.58 -16.49 -12.84
N ILE A 62 -0.67 -15.57 -12.51
CA ILE A 62 -0.61 -14.88 -11.22
C ILE A 62 -1.62 -13.73 -11.20
N LEU A 63 -1.84 -13.14 -12.37
CA LEU A 63 -2.83 -12.10 -12.64
C LEU A 63 -3.89 -12.64 -13.60
N ILE A 64 -5.15 -12.26 -13.40
CA ILE A 64 -6.24 -12.53 -14.36
C ILE A 64 -6.70 -11.21 -14.94
N VAL A 65 -6.61 -11.08 -16.28
CA VAL A 65 -7.18 -9.95 -17.01
C VAL A 65 -8.65 -10.24 -17.24
N LEU A 66 -9.52 -9.50 -16.53
CA LEU A 66 -10.97 -9.66 -16.61
C LEU A 66 -11.55 -9.06 -17.89
N ASP A 67 -10.92 -8.00 -18.40
CA ASP A 67 -11.32 -7.31 -19.61
C ASP A 67 -10.07 -6.91 -20.39
N SER A 68 -9.89 -7.49 -21.54
CA SER A 68 -8.73 -7.26 -22.40
C SER A 68 -8.70 -5.87 -23.05
N LEU A 69 -9.81 -5.16 -23.14
CA LEU A 69 -9.86 -3.81 -23.73
C LEU A 69 -9.45 -2.75 -22.72
N THR A 70 -9.96 -2.83 -21.51
CA THR A 70 -9.65 -1.87 -20.45
C THR A 70 -8.40 -2.25 -19.66
N GLY A 71 -7.97 -3.52 -19.74
CA GLY A 71 -6.88 -4.07 -18.93
C GLY A 71 -7.25 -4.31 -17.47
N ARG A 72 -8.55 -4.29 -17.14
CA ARG A 72 -9.01 -4.57 -15.79
C ARG A 72 -8.52 -5.94 -15.31
N THR A 73 -7.68 -5.94 -14.28
CA THR A 73 -6.92 -7.09 -13.82
C THR A 73 -7.12 -7.30 -12.33
N VAL A 74 -7.15 -8.56 -11.88
CA VAL A 74 -7.21 -8.96 -10.47
C VAL A 74 -6.05 -9.90 -10.14
N ALA A 75 -5.72 -9.99 -8.83
CA ALA A 75 -4.77 -10.97 -8.32
C ALA A 75 -5.42 -12.36 -8.30
N ASN A 76 -4.69 -13.37 -8.78
CA ASN A 76 -5.11 -14.77 -8.75
C ASN A 76 -4.29 -15.60 -7.76
N ARG A 77 -3.01 -15.25 -7.57
CA ARG A 77 -2.13 -15.88 -6.59
C ARG A 77 -1.45 -14.80 -5.79
N LEU A 78 -1.43 -14.94 -4.46
CA LEU A 78 -0.90 -13.96 -3.54
C LEU A 78 0.60 -14.18 -3.27
N GLY A 79 1.28 -13.10 -2.90
CA GLY A 79 2.69 -13.12 -2.54
C GLY A 79 3.65 -13.32 -3.70
N GLN A 80 3.17 -13.29 -4.94
CA GLN A 80 3.93 -13.52 -6.17
C GLN A 80 3.99 -12.25 -7.02
N THR A 81 4.88 -12.26 -8.02
CA THR A 81 4.97 -11.18 -9.01
C THR A 81 4.48 -11.68 -10.35
N GLY A 82 3.36 -11.15 -10.81
CA GLY A 82 2.81 -11.41 -12.13
C GLY A 82 3.23 -10.37 -13.14
N ARG A 83 3.14 -10.71 -14.42
CA ARG A 83 3.48 -9.83 -15.54
C ARG A 83 2.24 -9.48 -16.33
N LEU A 84 2.12 -8.20 -16.68
CA LEU A 84 1.07 -7.66 -17.54
C LEU A 84 1.69 -7.09 -18.80
N VAL A 85 1.11 -7.37 -19.97
CA VAL A 85 1.56 -6.88 -21.26
C VAL A 85 0.41 -6.21 -22.00
N ALA A 86 0.75 -5.22 -22.80
CA ALA A 86 -0.15 -4.53 -23.72
C ALA A 86 0.26 -4.87 -25.15
N LEU A 87 -0.70 -5.13 -26.03
CA LEU A 87 -0.42 -5.43 -27.42
C LEU A 87 -1.32 -4.60 -28.34
N SER A 88 -0.80 -4.12 -29.44
CA SER A 88 -1.58 -3.52 -30.54
C SER A 88 -1.54 -4.43 -31.75
N ARG A 89 -2.70 -5.02 -32.09
CA ARG A 89 -2.80 -5.91 -33.26
C ARG A 89 -2.64 -5.15 -34.56
N SER A 90 -3.13 -3.91 -34.65
CA SER A 90 -3.03 -3.07 -35.87
C SER A 90 -1.59 -2.76 -36.24
N TYR A 91 -0.68 -2.71 -35.26
CA TYR A 91 0.73 -2.42 -35.53
C TYR A 91 1.64 -3.64 -35.29
N GLY A 92 1.11 -4.75 -34.81
CA GLY A 92 1.88 -5.98 -34.54
C GLY A 92 2.95 -5.83 -33.47
N ILE A 93 2.75 -4.93 -32.49
CA ILE A 93 3.72 -4.66 -31.43
C ILE A 93 3.18 -5.03 -30.05
N THR A 94 4.09 -5.40 -29.17
CA THR A 94 3.80 -5.73 -27.76
C THR A 94 4.70 -4.87 -26.88
N SER A 95 4.17 -4.42 -25.75
CA SER A 95 4.94 -3.69 -24.75
C SER A 95 5.96 -4.58 -24.04
N ASN A 96 6.92 -3.96 -23.36
CA ASN A 96 7.64 -4.65 -22.29
C ASN A 96 6.63 -5.09 -21.20
N ALA A 97 6.92 -6.21 -20.58
CA ALA A 97 6.10 -6.70 -19.47
C ALA A 97 6.28 -5.81 -18.24
N VAL A 98 5.17 -5.39 -17.63
CA VAL A 98 5.17 -4.68 -16.36
C VAL A 98 4.96 -5.70 -15.24
N SER A 99 5.84 -5.66 -14.24
CA SER A 99 5.79 -6.53 -13.08
C SER A 99 4.85 -5.95 -12.02
N ILE A 100 3.91 -6.75 -11.53
CA ILE A 100 2.93 -6.38 -10.51
C ILE A 100 2.99 -7.40 -9.40
N ARG A 101 3.33 -6.96 -8.19
CA ARG A 101 3.36 -7.81 -7.00
C ARG A 101 1.96 -7.95 -6.43
N THR A 102 1.51 -9.18 -6.24
CA THR A 102 0.23 -9.48 -5.59
C THR A 102 0.41 -9.53 -4.08
N LEU A 103 -0.50 -8.88 -3.35
CA LEU A 103 -0.43 -8.73 -1.90
C LEU A 103 -1.72 -9.27 -1.27
N ALA A 104 -1.61 -9.87 -0.08
CA ALA A 104 -2.77 -10.20 0.72
C ALA A 104 -3.52 -8.94 1.15
N ALA A 105 -4.84 -8.97 1.23
CA ALA A 105 -5.63 -7.85 1.71
C ALA A 105 -5.50 -7.72 3.24
N ALA A 106 -5.44 -6.48 3.74
CA ALA A 106 -5.61 -6.24 5.15
C ALA A 106 -7.10 -6.30 5.47
N ASP A 107 -7.54 -7.31 6.22
CA ASP A 107 -8.93 -7.51 6.55
C ASP A 107 -9.23 -7.42 8.06
N ARG A 108 -8.18 -7.22 8.88
CA ARG A 108 -8.32 -7.06 10.33
C ARG A 108 -7.28 -6.11 10.91
N LEU A 109 -7.75 -5.21 11.79
CA LEU A 109 -6.94 -4.40 12.69
C LEU A 109 -7.42 -4.66 14.12
N PHE A 110 -6.49 -4.90 15.06
CA PHE A 110 -6.83 -5.07 16.47
C PHE A 110 -5.68 -4.64 17.38
N ALA A 111 -6.02 -4.19 18.59
CA ALA A 111 -5.03 -3.89 19.62
C ALA A 111 -4.41 -5.20 20.17
N THR A 112 -3.08 -5.24 20.30
CA THR A 112 -2.34 -6.41 20.81
C THR A 112 -1.91 -6.29 22.27
N GLY A 113 -2.23 -5.17 22.93
CA GLY A 113 -1.91 -4.90 24.32
C GLY A 113 -3.04 -4.18 25.05
N ALA A 114 -2.70 -3.57 26.16
CA ALA A 114 -3.65 -2.77 26.94
C ALA A 114 -4.14 -1.57 26.10
N THR A 115 -5.45 -1.37 26.07
CA THR A 115 -6.06 -0.20 25.43
C THR A 115 -6.21 0.99 26.37
N VAL A 116 -5.89 0.79 27.65
CA VAL A 116 -5.83 1.85 28.67
C VAL A 116 -4.49 1.77 29.37
N ASP A 117 -3.79 2.89 29.42
CA ASP A 117 -2.52 3.06 30.12
C ASP A 117 -2.62 4.19 31.16
N THR A 118 -1.84 4.11 32.22
CA THR A 118 -1.74 5.14 33.26
C THR A 118 -0.28 5.51 33.47
N VAL A 119 0.06 6.75 33.13
CA VAL A 119 1.40 7.29 33.18
C VAL A 119 1.57 8.14 34.44
N ALA A 120 2.56 7.81 35.27
CA ALA A 120 2.97 8.65 36.40
C ALA A 120 3.68 9.91 35.88
N LEU A 121 3.40 11.06 36.51
CA LEU A 121 4.06 12.32 36.16
C LEU A 121 5.52 12.28 36.63
N SER A 122 6.45 12.32 35.67
CA SER A 122 7.89 12.34 35.90
C SER A 122 8.56 13.18 34.79
N ALA A 123 9.88 13.35 34.88
CA ALA A 123 10.65 14.08 33.87
C ALA A 123 10.49 13.52 32.44
N ASP A 124 10.23 12.21 32.31
CA ASP A 124 10.06 11.50 31.04
C ASP A 124 8.67 10.85 30.92
N SER A 125 7.61 11.59 31.24
CA SER A 125 6.22 11.09 31.21
C SER A 125 5.84 10.54 29.83
N VAL A 126 6.15 9.27 29.59
CA VAL A 126 5.91 8.53 28.33
C VAL A 126 5.08 7.30 28.64
N SER A 127 4.05 7.07 27.83
CA SER A 127 3.20 5.87 27.95
C SER A 127 3.93 4.59 27.55
N ASP A 128 3.35 3.46 27.90
CA ASP A 128 3.67 2.19 27.27
C ASP A 128 3.36 2.23 25.75
N SER A 129 3.81 1.20 25.04
CA SER A 129 3.56 1.10 23.61
C SER A 129 2.09 0.80 23.32
N LEU A 130 1.43 1.69 22.60
CA LEU A 130 0.06 1.50 22.12
C LEU A 130 0.13 0.73 20.80
N GLN A 131 -0.09 -0.57 20.85
CA GLN A 131 0.20 -1.49 19.76
C GLN A 131 -1.07 -1.94 19.05
N VAL A 132 -1.00 -2.00 17.73
CA VAL A 132 -1.98 -2.70 16.90
C VAL A 132 -1.30 -3.71 15.97
N GLU A 133 -2.03 -4.75 15.61
CA GLU A 133 -1.67 -5.69 14.57
C GLU A 133 -2.61 -5.53 13.37
N VAL A 134 -2.01 -5.50 12.17
CA VAL A 134 -2.73 -5.60 10.90
C VAL A 134 -2.53 -7.00 10.35
N ALA A 135 -3.62 -7.67 10.05
CA ALA A 135 -3.59 -9.06 9.62
C ALA A 135 -4.56 -9.35 8.46
N ASP A 136 -4.30 -10.46 7.80
CA ASP A 136 -5.19 -11.14 6.87
C ASP A 136 -5.79 -12.38 7.55
N THR A 137 -7.03 -12.71 7.24
CA THR A 137 -7.72 -13.89 7.73
C THR A 137 -7.88 -14.93 6.63
N ILE A 138 -6.97 -15.88 6.59
CA ILE A 138 -7.00 -16.96 5.60
C ILE A 138 -8.00 -18.04 6.06
N LYS A 139 -9.01 -18.31 5.24
CA LYS A 139 -9.90 -19.45 5.46
C LYS A 139 -9.18 -20.75 5.14
N SER A 140 -9.22 -21.70 6.06
CA SER A 140 -8.70 -23.05 5.80
C SER A 140 -9.46 -23.70 4.63
N ALA A 141 -8.71 -24.30 3.69
CA ALA A 141 -9.27 -25.01 2.55
C ALA A 141 -10.18 -26.21 2.97
N SER A 142 -10.03 -26.70 4.20
CA SER A 142 -10.83 -27.79 4.79
C SER A 142 -12.11 -27.32 5.50
N GLY A 143 -12.45 -26.03 5.44
CA GLY A 143 -13.64 -25.48 6.09
C GLY A 143 -13.55 -25.39 7.62
N GLY A 144 -12.33 -25.54 8.17
CA GLY A 144 -12.03 -25.39 9.60
C GLY A 144 -11.75 -23.93 9.99
N ASP A 145 -11.03 -23.76 11.12
CA ASP A 145 -10.69 -22.48 11.70
C ASP A 145 -9.95 -21.57 10.74
N SER A 146 -10.28 -20.29 10.75
CA SER A 146 -9.56 -19.26 10.00
C SER A 146 -8.21 -18.98 10.70
N LEU A 147 -7.13 -18.92 9.89
CA LEU A 147 -5.80 -18.56 10.36
C LEU A 147 -5.61 -17.05 10.17
N THR A 148 -5.22 -16.38 11.24
CA THR A 148 -4.80 -14.97 11.18
C THR A 148 -3.32 -14.90 10.81
N VAL A 149 -2.99 -14.22 9.73
CA VAL A 149 -1.62 -14.03 9.22
C VAL A 149 -1.23 -12.57 9.34
N PRO A 150 -0.20 -12.22 10.13
CA PRO A 150 0.27 -10.85 10.25
C PRO A 150 0.73 -10.28 8.89
N LEU A 151 0.41 -9.01 8.63
CA LEU A 151 0.77 -8.33 7.39
C LEU A 151 1.85 -7.26 7.62
N PRO A 152 3.09 -7.51 7.18
CA PRO A 152 4.16 -6.53 7.25
C PRO A 152 3.99 -5.40 6.21
N GLY A 153 4.62 -4.25 6.51
CA GLY A 153 4.72 -3.14 5.55
C GLY A 153 3.40 -2.40 5.32
N ARG A 154 2.45 -2.48 6.27
CA ARG A 154 1.15 -1.79 6.20
C ARG A 154 1.20 -0.47 6.97
N PRO A 155 0.80 0.65 6.35
CA PRO A 155 0.72 1.92 7.04
C PRO A 155 -0.46 1.94 8.02
N VAL A 156 -0.20 2.36 9.25
CA VAL A 156 -1.19 2.64 10.29
C VAL A 156 -1.04 4.10 10.69
N VAL A 157 -2.12 4.85 10.60
CA VAL A 157 -2.17 6.25 11.01
C VAL A 157 -2.66 6.31 12.46
N TYR A 158 -1.80 6.80 13.34
CA TYR A 158 -2.17 7.15 14.70
C TYR A 158 -2.48 8.64 14.80
N SER A 159 -3.51 9.00 15.54
CA SER A 159 -3.87 10.40 15.76
C SER A 159 -4.42 10.61 17.16
N ILE A 160 -4.04 11.74 17.78
CA ILE A 160 -4.63 12.21 19.03
C ILE A 160 -5.97 12.84 18.68
N THR A 161 -7.05 12.28 19.22
CA THR A 161 -8.41 12.76 18.97
C THR A 161 -9.00 13.53 20.16
N TYR A 162 -8.38 13.37 21.34
CA TYR A 162 -8.71 14.14 22.53
C TYR A 162 -7.43 14.33 23.39
N PRO A 163 -7.20 15.52 23.95
CA PRO A 163 -7.89 16.76 23.68
C PRO A 163 -7.69 17.26 22.24
N VAL A 164 -8.66 18.00 21.70
CA VAL A 164 -8.60 18.51 20.32
C VAL A 164 -7.40 19.46 20.12
N SER A 165 -7.03 20.21 21.17
CA SER A 165 -5.81 21.00 21.23
C SER A 165 -4.74 20.23 22.00
N SER A 166 -3.92 19.49 21.26
CA SER A 166 -2.94 18.57 21.84
C SER A 166 -1.60 19.22 22.24
N GLY A 167 -1.52 20.55 22.37
CA GLY A 167 -0.29 21.26 22.68
C GLY A 167 0.62 20.65 23.77
N PRO A 168 0.07 20.16 24.91
CA PRO A 168 0.88 19.55 25.97
C PRO A 168 1.35 18.11 25.70
N VAL A 169 0.81 17.44 24.68
CA VAL A 169 1.12 16.02 24.41
C VAL A 169 1.47 15.78 22.95
N THR A 170 2.29 14.77 22.70
CA THR A 170 2.69 14.36 21.35
C THR A 170 2.80 12.85 21.21
N LEU A 171 2.71 12.35 19.99
CA LEU A 171 3.06 10.98 19.65
C LEU A 171 4.57 10.88 19.46
N VAL A 172 5.14 9.77 19.91
CA VAL A 172 6.54 9.42 19.69
C VAL A 172 6.66 7.98 19.23
N THR A 173 7.61 7.73 18.33
CA THR A 173 8.00 6.40 17.86
C THR A 173 9.41 6.08 18.37
N ASN A 174 9.90 4.88 18.11
CA ASN A 174 11.31 4.54 18.37
C ASN A 174 12.28 5.22 17.40
N ASP A 175 11.78 5.88 16.36
CA ASP A 175 12.62 6.63 15.44
C ASP A 175 13.01 7.97 16.06
N SER A 176 14.30 8.11 16.39
CA SER A 176 14.85 9.32 16.99
C SER A 176 14.84 10.54 16.06
N THR A 177 14.58 10.33 14.78
CA THR A 177 14.49 11.38 13.76
C THR A 177 13.09 11.94 13.60
N HIS A 178 12.09 11.32 14.24
CA HIS A 178 10.69 11.75 14.13
C HIS A 178 10.45 13.12 14.75
N VAL A 179 9.82 13.97 13.96
CA VAL A 179 9.29 15.26 14.45
C VAL A 179 8.10 14.97 15.35
N LEU A 180 8.07 15.60 16.53
CA LEU A 180 6.96 15.51 17.47
C LEU A 180 5.66 15.94 16.79
N ALA A 181 4.66 15.07 16.77
CA ALA A 181 3.42 15.24 16.01
C ALA A 181 2.18 14.78 16.78
N THR A 182 1.02 15.32 16.40
CA THR A 182 -0.29 14.89 16.90
C THR A 182 -0.90 13.78 16.07
N SER A 183 -0.35 13.53 14.90
CA SER A 183 -0.66 12.40 14.03
C SER A 183 0.62 11.89 13.40
N ASP A 184 0.75 10.58 13.31
CA ASP A 184 1.91 9.91 12.74
C ASP A 184 1.50 8.64 11.98
N THR A 185 2.27 8.27 10.95
CA THR A 185 2.06 7.07 10.17
C THR A 185 3.20 6.09 10.43
N VAL A 186 2.88 4.98 11.04
CA VAL A 186 3.83 3.91 11.37
C VAL A 186 3.58 2.71 10.48
N THR A 187 4.64 2.18 9.89
CA THR A 187 4.56 0.97 9.06
C THR A 187 4.70 -0.27 9.94
N THR A 188 3.84 -1.28 9.71
CA THR A 188 3.90 -2.53 10.46
C THR A 188 5.22 -3.27 10.23
N SER A 189 5.74 -3.84 11.32
CA SER A 189 6.93 -4.71 11.34
C SER A 189 6.71 -6.03 10.59
N SER A 190 7.73 -6.89 10.56
CA SER A 190 7.61 -8.27 10.03
C SER A 190 6.53 -9.11 10.72
N GLY A 191 6.20 -8.80 11.98
CA GLY A 191 5.10 -9.43 12.73
C GLY A 191 3.75 -8.73 12.57
N GLY A 192 3.58 -7.82 11.60
CA GLY A 192 2.32 -7.10 11.37
C GLY A 192 2.01 -6.02 12.42
N ILE A 193 2.95 -5.70 13.32
CA ILE A 193 2.73 -4.81 14.46
C ILE A 193 3.22 -3.40 14.14
N ALA A 194 2.37 -2.41 14.43
CA ALA A 194 2.70 -1.00 14.50
C ALA A 194 2.44 -0.48 15.91
N PHE A 195 3.24 0.48 16.40
CA PHE A 195 3.04 1.09 17.69
C PHE A 195 3.51 2.54 17.74
N VAL A 196 2.94 3.28 18.67
CA VAL A 196 3.37 4.61 19.11
C VAL A 196 3.35 4.67 20.64
N LYS A 197 3.97 5.70 21.19
CA LYS A 197 3.84 6.11 22.59
C LYS A 197 3.33 7.54 22.66
N VAL A 198 2.73 7.92 23.78
CA VAL A 198 2.33 9.29 24.06
C VAL A 198 3.33 9.88 25.07
N ARG A 199 3.84 11.08 24.76
CA ARG A 199 4.73 11.84 25.65
C ARG A 199 4.04 13.12 26.10
N LEU A 200 4.13 13.42 27.38
CA LEU A 200 3.77 14.72 27.94
C LEU A 200 4.93 15.71 27.71
N LEU A 201 4.65 16.88 27.15
CA LEU A 201 5.64 17.90 26.84
C LEU A 201 5.62 19.06 27.85
N SER A 202 4.44 19.46 28.30
CA SER A 202 4.27 20.66 29.12
C SER A 202 2.94 20.66 29.89
N ALA A 203 2.81 21.59 30.83
CA ALA A 203 1.54 21.91 31.47
C ALA A 203 0.65 22.78 30.52
N PRO A 204 -0.68 22.75 30.67
CA PRO A 204 -1.43 21.95 31.66
C PRO A 204 -1.51 20.48 31.26
N VAL A 205 -1.42 19.62 32.28
CA VAL A 205 -1.52 18.15 32.09
C VAL A 205 -2.97 17.79 31.82
N PRO A 206 -3.31 17.14 30.71
CA PRO A 206 -4.67 16.64 30.47
C PRO A 206 -4.95 15.42 31.37
N ASP A 207 -6.18 15.26 31.85
CA ASP A 207 -6.59 14.09 32.62
C ASP A 207 -6.44 12.80 31.82
N SER A 208 -6.69 12.88 30.53
CA SER A 208 -6.56 11.76 29.61
C SER A 208 -6.31 12.23 28.17
N VAL A 209 -5.72 11.33 27.39
CA VAL A 209 -5.50 11.49 25.95
C VAL A 209 -6.12 10.29 25.25
N VAL A 210 -6.91 10.52 24.21
CA VAL A 210 -7.50 9.47 23.38
C VAL A 210 -6.76 9.44 22.05
N ILE A 211 -6.26 8.26 21.69
CA ILE A 211 -5.54 8.00 20.47
C ILE A 211 -6.33 7.01 19.62
N GLN A 212 -6.43 7.27 18.34
CA GLN A 212 -7.00 6.34 17.37
C GLN A 212 -5.93 5.85 16.40
N ALA A 213 -5.93 4.54 16.15
CA ALA A 213 -5.11 3.88 15.14
C ALA A 213 -6.02 3.41 13.98
N ILE A 214 -5.72 3.86 12.77
CA ILE A 214 -6.51 3.54 11.57
C ILE A 214 -5.59 2.93 10.53
N ALA A 215 -5.93 1.74 10.02
CA ALA A 215 -5.36 1.18 8.83
C ALA A 215 -6.36 1.27 7.66
N ARG A 216 -5.84 1.47 6.44
CA ARG A 216 -6.64 1.51 5.22
C ARG A 216 -6.12 0.50 4.21
N ARG A 217 -7.01 -0.09 3.42
CA ARG A 217 -6.63 -0.89 2.26
C ARG A 217 -5.99 0.03 1.22
N ARG A 218 -4.85 -0.40 0.67
CA ARG A 218 -4.04 0.43 -0.24
C ARG A 218 -4.80 0.90 -1.47
N ALA A 219 -5.63 0.05 -2.00
CA ALA A 219 -6.22 0.25 -3.30
C ALA A 219 -7.51 1.06 -3.30
N VAL A 220 -8.41 0.77 -2.38
CA VAL A 220 -9.76 1.38 -2.33
C VAL A 220 -9.84 2.50 -1.29
N GLY A 221 -8.84 2.62 -0.41
CA GLY A 221 -8.86 3.62 0.66
C GLY A 221 -9.82 3.30 1.80
N ASP A 222 -10.55 2.18 1.70
CA ASP A 222 -11.47 1.74 2.74
C ASP A 222 -10.73 1.41 4.03
N THR A 223 -11.36 1.68 5.16
CA THR A 223 -10.83 1.31 6.47
C THR A 223 -10.83 -0.20 6.64
N VAL A 224 -9.72 -0.73 7.17
CA VAL A 224 -9.62 -2.14 7.53
C VAL A 224 -10.61 -2.41 8.68
N PRO A 225 -11.37 -3.52 8.66
CA PRO A 225 -12.25 -3.92 9.75
C PRO A 225 -11.53 -3.93 11.10
N GLY A 226 -12.18 -3.37 12.13
CA GLY A 226 -11.56 -3.12 13.43
C GLY A 226 -10.91 -1.74 13.58
N SER A 227 -10.80 -0.96 12.49
CA SER A 227 -10.44 0.46 12.56
C SER A 227 -11.67 1.33 12.88
N PRO A 228 -11.49 2.37 13.71
CA PRO A 228 -10.31 2.71 14.49
C PRO A 228 -10.14 1.84 15.73
N ALA A 229 -8.90 1.39 16.02
CA ALA A 229 -8.57 0.91 17.35
C ALA A 229 -8.31 2.13 18.25
N THR A 230 -8.94 2.15 19.44
CA THR A 230 -8.91 3.31 20.33
C THR A 230 -8.12 2.98 21.59
N PHE A 231 -7.24 3.90 22.00
CA PHE A 231 -6.44 3.84 23.21
C PHE A 231 -6.72 5.05 24.10
N VAL A 232 -6.63 4.86 25.41
CA VAL A 232 -6.78 5.92 26.40
C VAL A 232 -5.54 5.94 27.30
N VAL A 233 -4.82 7.05 27.31
CA VAL A 233 -3.68 7.29 28.21
C VAL A 233 -4.10 8.28 29.28
N ARG A 234 -3.95 7.94 30.54
CA ARG A 234 -4.26 8.78 31.71
C ARG A 234 -2.98 9.24 32.38
N PHE A 235 -2.87 10.51 32.70
CA PHE A 235 -1.77 11.06 33.46
C PHE A 235 -2.20 11.24 34.91
N ARG A 236 -1.40 10.73 35.83
CA ARG A 236 -1.67 10.83 37.25
C ARG A 236 -0.43 11.27 38.00
N PRO A 237 -0.60 12.08 39.11
CA PRO A 237 0.49 12.43 40.01
C PRO A 237 1.14 11.22 40.64
#